data_0f3971142d222e03080866660b3a7fa3
#
_entry.id   0f3971142d222e03080866660b3a7fa3
#
_cell.length_a   1.000
_cell.length_b   1.000
_cell.length_c   1.000
_cell.angle_alpha   90.00
_cell.angle_beta   90.00
_cell.angle_gamma   90.00
#
_symmetry.space_group_name_H-M   'P 1'
#
loop_
_entity.id
_entity.type
_entity.pdbx_description
1 polymer ?
#
loop_
_entity_poly.entity_id
_entity_poly.type
_entity_poly.pdbx_seq_one_letter_code
_entity_poly.pdbx_strand_id
1 'polypeptide(L)'
;MLRNEEFPERELNKYVIGTISTMDKPLTNSMRLDKATAQYLKHVPVELRQRIRSEILQVSNADLQALAKVVEDMLSDGLICVVGGKQPIEANKSLFNNIINA
;
A
#
# COMPACT_ATOMS: atom_id res chain seq x y z
N MET A 1 -7.72 -2.83 -14.89
CA MET A 1 -7.09 -1.50 -14.90
C MET A 1 -5.57 -1.60 -14.83
N LEU A 2 -4.95 -1.92 -13.73
CA LEU A 2 -3.47 -2.05 -13.62
C LEU A 2 -2.81 -3.06 -14.58
N ARG A 3 -3.52 -4.08 -15.02
CA ARG A 3 -2.99 -5.20 -15.82
C ARG A 3 -2.58 -4.83 -17.24
N ASN A 4 -3.19 -3.80 -17.83
CA ASN A 4 -3.00 -3.41 -19.23
C ASN A 4 -2.56 -1.96 -19.38
N GLU A 5 -2.34 -1.22 -18.31
CA GLU A 5 -1.86 0.16 -18.37
C GLU A 5 -0.34 0.19 -18.21
N GLU A 6 0.32 0.79 -19.19
CA GLU A 6 1.71 1.22 -19.07
C GLU A 6 1.70 2.68 -18.62
N PHE A 7 2.25 2.94 -17.45
CA PHE A 7 2.47 4.30 -17.01
C PHE A 7 3.61 4.93 -17.80
N PRO A 8 3.45 6.14 -18.35
CA PRO A 8 4.58 6.88 -18.90
C PRO A 8 5.70 6.98 -17.86
N GLU A 9 6.95 6.92 -18.30
CA GLU A 9 8.13 6.97 -17.41
C GLU A 9 8.07 8.16 -16.43
N ARG A 10 7.58 9.30 -16.90
CA ARG A 10 7.38 10.49 -16.06
C ARG A 10 6.40 10.25 -14.91
N GLU A 11 5.32 9.53 -15.14
CA GLU A 11 4.32 9.23 -14.10
C GLU A 11 4.88 8.21 -13.11
N LEU A 12 5.54 7.17 -13.59
CA LEU A 12 6.22 6.19 -12.75
C LEU A 12 7.24 6.86 -11.83
N ASN A 13 8.05 7.75 -12.38
CA ASN A 13 9.04 8.54 -11.62
C ASN A 13 8.40 9.41 -10.54
N LYS A 14 7.23 10.00 -10.78
CA LYS A 14 6.48 10.74 -9.73
C LYS A 14 6.10 9.84 -8.55
N TYR A 15 5.62 8.63 -8.82
CA TYR A 15 5.26 7.68 -7.76
C TYR A 15 6.49 7.21 -6.97
N VAL A 16 7.59 6.94 -7.66
CA VAL A 16 8.87 6.58 -7.03
C VAL A 16 9.37 7.71 -6.13
N ILE A 17 9.42 8.96 -6.64
CA ILE A 17 9.85 10.13 -5.88
C ILE A 17 8.92 10.35 -4.68
N GLY A 18 7.60 10.25 -4.86
CA GLY A 18 6.63 10.38 -3.77
C GLY A 18 6.86 9.37 -2.66
N THR A 19 7.10 8.12 -3.01
CA THR A 19 7.38 7.03 -2.05
C THR A 19 8.69 7.28 -1.29
N ILE A 20 9.77 7.62 -2.00
CA ILE A 20 11.08 7.92 -1.39
C ILE A 20 10.99 9.16 -0.49
N SER A 21 10.28 10.20 -0.90
CA SER A 21 10.06 11.40 -0.08
C SER A 21 9.40 11.07 1.26
N THR A 22 8.48 10.12 1.27
CA THR A 22 7.84 9.66 2.50
C THR A 22 8.83 8.94 3.42
N MET A 23 9.75 8.15 2.86
CA MET A 23 10.79 7.45 3.62
C MET A 23 11.86 8.40 4.17
N ASP A 24 12.18 9.46 3.44
CA ASP A 24 13.23 10.44 3.76
C ASP A 24 12.70 11.67 4.51
N LYS A 25 11.45 11.63 4.93
CA LYS A 25 10.85 12.73 5.69
C LYS A 25 11.70 13.11 6.90
N PRO A 26 12.00 14.41 7.12
CA PRO A 26 12.72 14.85 8.31
C PRO A 26 12.01 14.41 9.58
N LEU A 27 12.76 13.82 10.49
CA LEU A 27 12.25 13.31 11.76
C LEU A 27 12.78 14.16 12.91
N THR A 28 11.92 14.46 13.89
CA THR A 28 12.34 15.00 15.18
C THR A 28 13.17 13.95 15.94
N ASN A 29 13.87 14.37 17.00
CA ASN A 29 14.66 13.45 17.82
C ASN A 29 13.81 12.35 18.46
N SER A 30 12.60 12.69 18.92
CA SER A 30 11.65 11.69 19.45
C SER A 30 11.26 10.67 18.37
N MET A 31 10.86 11.13 17.18
CA MET A 31 10.50 10.24 16.08
C MET A 31 11.66 9.35 15.63
N ARG A 32 12.90 9.84 15.70
CA ARG A 32 14.11 9.03 15.41
C ARG A 32 14.28 7.92 16.45
N LEU A 33 14.07 8.24 17.73
CA LEU A 33 14.14 7.27 18.81
C LEU A 33 13.07 6.19 18.65
N ASP A 34 11.80 6.59 18.41
CA ASP A 34 10.69 5.68 18.22
C ASP A 34 10.94 4.74 17.02
N LYS A 35 11.42 5.30 15.92
CA LYS A 35 11.78 4.53 14.72
C LYS A 35 12.91 3.54 14.98
N ALA A 36 13.97 3.97 15.68
CA ALA A 36 15.09 3.12 16.01
C ALA A 36 14.68 1.98 16.95
N THR A 37 13.86 2.29 17.96
CA THR A 37 13.32 1.30 18.90
C THR A 37 12.45 0.27 18.18
N ALA A 38 11.54 0.73 17.32
CA ALA A 38 10.69 -0.17 16.55
C ALA A 38 11.50 -1.07 15.60
N GLN A 39 12.55 -0.55 14.96
CA GLN A 39 13.44 -1.32 14.10
C GLN A 39 14.23 -2.36 14.88
N TYR A 40 14.72 -1.99 16.07
CA TYR A 40 15.43 -2.91 16.96
C TYR A 40 14.53 -4.05 17.42
N LEU A 41 13.35 -3.74 17.94
CA LEU A 41 12.39 -4.74 18.45
C LEU A 41 11.87 -5.68 17.34
N LYS A 42 11.74 -5.17 16.12
CA LYS A 42 11.29 -5.96 14.96
C LYS A 42 12.43 -6.66 14.22
N HIS A 43 13.65 -6.55 14.72
CA HIS A 43 14.84 -7.11 14.07
C HIS A 43 14.99 -6.72 12.60
N VAL A 44 14.76 -5.43 12.28
CA VAL A 44 14.89 -4.89 10.91
C VAL A 44 16.34 -4.43 10.66
N PRO A 45 17.16 -5.22 9.96
CA PRO A 45 18.56 -4.88 9.71
C PRO A 45 18.69 -3.72 8.71
N VAL A 46 19.84 -3.07 8.71
CA VAL A 46 20.14 -1.95 7.80
C VAL A 46 20.08 -2.41 6.33
N GLU A 47 20.59 -3.60 6.06
CA GLU A 47 20.66 -4.22 4.73
C GLU A 47 19.26 -4.38 4.13
N LEU A 48 18.28 -4.82 4.93
CA LEU A 48 16.88 -4.92 4.48
C LEU A 48 16.30 -3.55 4.10
N ARG A 49 16.59 -2.52 4.88
CA ARG A 49 16.13 -1.16 4.59
C ARG A 49 16.76 -0.60 3.31
N GLN A 50 18.05 -0.84 3.13
CA GLN A 50 18.77 -0.43 1.91
C GLN A 50 18.24 -1.17 0.68
N ARG A 51 17.97 -2.47 0.81
CA ARG A 51 17.39 -3.29 -0.24
C ARG A 51 16.01 -2.78 -0.65
N ILE A 52 15.10 -2.56 0.29
CA ILE A 52 13.76 -2.01 0.01
C ILE A 52 13.87 -0.67 -0.71
N ARG A 53 14.75 0.22 -0.26
CA ARG A 53 14.97 1.51 -0.92
C ARG A 53 15.46 1.34 -2.36
N SER A 54 16.40 0.44 -2.59
CA SER A 54 16.94 0.15 -3.92
C SER A 54 15.87 -0.42 -4.85
N GLU A 55 15.04 -1.35 -4.34
CA GLU A 55 13.93 -1.95 -5.09
C GLU A 55 12.89 -0.89 -5.49
N ILE A 56 12.55 0.04 -4.60
CA ILE A 56 11.63 1.14 -4.90
C ILE A 56 12.19 2.04 -6.02
N LEU A 57 13.49 2.36 -5.99
CA LEU A 57 14.13 3.19 -7.00
C LEU A 57 14.21 2.51 -8.38
N GLN A 58 14.14 1.19 -8.43
CA GLN A 58 14.24 0.38 -9.65
C GLN A 58 12.90 -0.15 -10.13
N VAL A 59 11.79 0.24 -9.50
CA VAL A 59 10.46 -0.25 -9.85
C VAL A 59 10.14 0.06 -11.31
N SER A 60 9.56 -0.93 -11.99
CA SER A 60 9.18 -0.86 -13.40
C SER A 60 7.67 -1.04 -13.59
N ASN A 61 7.16 -0.77 -14.79
CA ASN A 61 5.78 -1.07 -15.15
C ASN A 61 5.46 -2.57 -15.02
N ALA A 62 6.43 -3.45 -15.31
CA ALA A 62 6.25 -4.88 -15.17
C ALA A 62 5.99 -5.30 -13.70
N ASP A 63 6.65 -4.64 -12.74
CA ASP A 63 6.42 -4.89 -11.31
C ASP A 63 5.02 -4.46 -10.89
N LEU A 64 4.53 -3.33 -11.39
CA LEU A 64 3.17 -2.85 -11.14
C LEU A 64 2.11 -3.80 -11.74
N GLN A 65 2.36 -4.32 -12.94
CA GLN A 65 1.47 -5.29 -13.57
C GLN A 65 1.45 -6.62 -12.81
N ALA A 66 2.60 -7.07 -12.30
CA ALA A 66 2.67 -8.27 -11.46
C ALA A 66 1.86 -8.10 -10.16
N LEU A 67 1.85 -6.90 -9.58
CA LEU A 67 1.04 -6.58 -8.40
C LEU A 67 -0.47 -6.71 -8.67
N ALA A 68 -0.93 -6.46 -9.90
CA ALA A 68 -2.34 -6.58 -10.26
C ALA A 68 -2.87 -7.99 -9.99
N LYS A 69 -2.07 -9.03 -10.25
CA LYS A 69 -2.45 -10.40 -9.95
C LYS A 69 -2.63 -10.65 -8.46
N VAL A 70 -1.75 -10.11 -7.63
CA VAL A 70 -1.85 -10.23 -6.15
C VAL A 70 -3.14 -9.58 -5.66
N VAL A 71 -3.51 -8.41 -6.21
CA VAL A 71 -4.76 -7.72 -5.87
C VAL A 71 -5.99 -8.51 -6.34
N GLU A 72 -5.95 -9.08 -7.55
CA GLU A 72 -7.02 -9.95 -8.06
C GLU A 72 -7.22 -11.18 -7.15
N ASP A 73 -6.15 -11.87 -6.79
CA ASP A 73 -6.19 -13.04 -5.91
C ASP A 73 -6.75 -12.66 -4.51
N MET A 74 -6.31 -11.52 -3.97
CA MET A 74 -6.83 -11.00 -2.70
C MET A 74 -8.33 -10.67 -2.76
N LEU A 75 -8.81 -10.12 -3.88
CA LEU A 75 -10.23 -9.76 -4.05
C LEU A 75 -11.11 -10.98 -4.30
N SER A 76 -10.58 -12.04 -4.95
CA SER A 76 -11.34 -13.27 -5.23
C SER A 76 -11.62 -14.07 -3.96
N ASP A 77 -10.67 -14.12 -3.03
CA ASP A 77 -10.74 -14.90 -1.80
C ASP A 77 -10.95 -14.03 -0.54
N GLY A 78 -10.95 -12.71 -0.71
CA GLY A 78 -11.00 -11.75 0.37
C GLY A 78 -12.39 -11.49 0.92
N LEU A 79 -12.45 -11.17 2.21
CA LEU A 79 -13.63 -10.62 2.86
C LEU A 79 -13.62 -9.10 2.74
N ILE A 80 -14.69 -8.54 2.20
CA ILE A 80 -14.87 -7.09 2.10
C ILE A 80 -15.85 -6.63 3.18
N CYS A 81 -15.41 -5.72 4.03
CA CYS A 81 -16.24 -5.08 5.04
C CYS A 81 -16.43 -3.60 4.70
N VAL A 82 -17.67 -3.15 4.73
CA VAL A 82 -18.02 -1.75 4.48
C VAL A 82 -18.69 -1.18 5.71
N VAL A 83 -18.23 -0.03 6.18
CA VAL A 83 -18.84 0.75 7.26
C VAL A 83 -19.38 2.04 6.69
N GLY A 84 -20.66 2.32 6.92
CA GLY A 84 -21.30 3.50 6.35
C GLY A 84 -22.64 3.83 7.00
N GLY A 85 -23.25 4.90 6.54
CA GLY A 85 -24.58 5.31 6.99
C GLY A 85 -25.65 4.27 6.63
N LYS A 86 -26.69 4.19 7.45
CA LYS A 86 -27.78 3.21 7.29
C LYS A 86 -28.45 3.28 5.90
N GLN A 87 -28.81 4.49 5.46
CA GLN A 87 -29.54 4.67 4.19
C GLN A 87 -28.77 4.19 2.95
N PRO A 88 -27.49 4.55 2.72
CA PRO A 88 -26.71 4.04 1.59
C PRO A 88 -26.53 2.53 1.61
N ILE A 89 -26.37 1.92 2.79
CA ILE A 89 -26.21 0.47 2.93
C ILE A 89 -27.51 -0.23 2.60
N GLU A 90 -28.65 0.23 3.13
CA GLU A 90 -29.97 -0.34 2.85
C GLU A 90 -30.34 -0.20 1.35
N ALA A 91 -30.02 0.94 0.73
CA ALA A 91 -30.28 1.16 -0.71
C ALA A 91 -29.48 0.17 -1.60
N ASN A 92 -28.36 -0.35 -1.12
CA ASN A 92 -27.48 -1.28 -1.86
C ASN A 92 -27.42 -2.67 -1.19
N LYS A 93 -28.46 -3.06 -0.47
CA LYS A 93 -28.49 -4.28 0.33
C LYS A 93 -28.16 -5.56 -0.47
N SER A 94 -28.45 -5.58 -1.75
CA SER A 94 -28.16 -6.73 -2.63
C SER A 94 -26.68 -6.98 -2.87
N LEU A 95 -25.81 -6.01 -2.54
CA LEU A 95 -24.34 -6.13 -2.68
C LEU A 95 -23.69 -6.78 -1.44
N PHE A 96 -24.42 -6.94 -0.34
CA PHE A 96 -23.90 -7.41 0.92
C PHE A 96 -24.46 -8.78 1.30
N ASN A 97 -23.59 -9.68 1.69
CA ASN A 97 -24.00 -11.00 2.21
C ASN A 97 -24.54 -10.92 3.64
N ASN A 98 -24.04 -9.99 4.43
CA ASN A 98 -24.45 -9.79 5.82
C ASN A 98 -24.40 -8.30 6.18
N ILE A 99 -25.42 -7.82 6.91
CA ILE A 99 -25.50 -6.44 7.39
C ILE A 99 -25.70 -6.48 8.90
N ILE A 100 -24.80 -5.84 9.65
CA ILE A 100 -24.85 -5.72 11.10
C ILE A 100 -25.15 -4.24 11.42
N ASN A 101 -26.19 -4.00 12.20
CA ASN A 101 -26.48 -2.68 12.74
C ASN A 101 -25.72 -2.52 14.07
N ALA A 102 -24.85 -1.54 14.13
CA ALA A 102 -24.15 -1.16 15.34
C ALA A 102 -24.96 -0.12 16.10
#